data_bc1d5a68d9c1f8b373d7363152c3b4a4
#
_entry.id   bc1d5a68d9c1f8b373d7363152c3b4a4
#
_cell.length_a   1.000
_cell.length_b   1.000
_cell.length_c   1.000
_cell.angle_alpha   90.00
_cell.angle_beta   90.00
_cell.angle_gamma   90.00
#
_symmetry.space_group_name_H-M   'P 1'
#
loop_
_entity.id
_entity.type
_entity.pdbx_description
1 polymer ?
#
loop_
_entity_poly.entity_id
_entity_poly.type
_entity_poly.pdbx_seq_one_letter_code
_entity_poly.pdbx_strand_id
1 'polypeptide(L)'
;MKTSNFSKRTSAMKTFALILADGQASRMGGEDKGLALLGGKALIDHVIDRVRPQVSHIVISTNRNLEEYARRSPHIFPDARQWQHFGPLSALCTAANDLQLATADWLLVVPCDMPYLPGDLVARFETVSKRTPLCNAYYVETPITMHYNIMYIRPQILQSAIPYLFSGMKTLRSWLQQQRARPVRFEFDGHFADLNTQIDLQEG
;
A
#
# COMPACT_ATOMS: atom_id res chain seq x y z
N MET A 1 47.48 -21.48 1.51
CA MET A 1 46.59 -20.36 1.74
C MET A 1 45.34 -20.54 0.89
N LYS A 2 44.23 -20.95 1.51
CA LYS A 2 42.92 -21.10 0.81
C LYS A 2 42.16 -19.82 1.03
N THR A 3 41.99 -19.01 -0.02
CA THR A 3 41.12 -17.83 -0.01
C THR A 3 39.67 -18.31 -0.11
N SER A 4 38.92 -18.21 0.99
CA SER A 4 37.50 -18.47 1.01
C SER A 4 36.79 -17.31 0.30
N ASN A 5 36.29 -17.56 -0.91
CA ASN A 5 35.34 -16.70 -1.60
C ASN A 5 34.01 -16.70 -0.82
N PHE A 6 33.83 -15.70 0.03
CA PHE A 6 32.53 -15.38 0.61
C PHE A 6 31.70 -14.73 -0.50
N SER A 7 31.01 -15.56 -1.30
CA SER A 7 29.95 -15.11 -2.19
C SER A 7 28.84 -14.53 -1.33
N LYS A 8 28.77 -13.18 -1.22
CA LYS A 8 27.58 -12.49 -0.72
C LYS A 8 26.45 -12.83 -1.67
N ARG A 9 25.63 -13.83 -1.33
CA ARG A 9 24.28 -13.97 -1.87
C ARG A 9 23.55 -12.68 -1.52
N THR A 10 23.39 -11.78 -2.47
CA THR A 10 22.42 -10.70 -2.41
C THR A 10 21.05 -11.37 -2.41
N SER A 11 20.51 -11.60 -1.22
CA SER A 11 19.12 -12.01 -1.07
C SER A 11 18.26 -10.96 -1.76
N ALA A 12 17.36 -11.37 -2.66
CA ALA A 12 16.42 -10.46 -3.27
C ALA A 12 15.65 -9.72 -2.15
N MET A 13 15.45 -8.41 -2.32
CA MET A 13 14.72 -7.60 -1.33
C MET A 13 13.31 -8.16 -1.13
N LYS A 14 12.95 -8.40 0.12
CA LYS A 14 11.66 -8.98 0.50
C LYS A 14 10.62 -7.86 0.62
N THR A 15 9.88 -7.63 -0.45
CA THR A 15 8.79 -6.66 -0.48
C THR A 15 7.47 -7.36 -0.18
N PHE A 16 6.69 -6.83 0.78
CA PHE A 16 5.29 -7.21 1.02
C PHE A 16 4.37 -6.11 0.53
N ALA A 17 3.13 -6.46 0.18
CA ALA A 17 2.08 -5.49 -0.08
C ALA A 17 1.11 -5.41 1.10
N LEU A 18 0.72 -4.19 1.46
CA LEU A 18 -0.41 -3.89 2.33
C LEU A 18 -1.48 -3.20 1.48
N ILE A 19 -2.58 -3.91 1.19
CA ILE A 19 -3.71 -3.36 0.46
C ILE A 19 -4.71 -2.80 1.46
N LEU A 20 -5.05 -1.52 1.31
CA LEU A 20 -6.00 -0.80 2.16
C LEU A 20 -7.39 -0.93 1.55
N ALA A 21 -8.26 -1.72 2.18
CA ALA A 21 -9.60 -2.04 1.69
C ALA A 21 -10.74 -1.50 2.57
N ASP A 22 -10.49 -0.46 3.36
CA ASP A 22 -11.50 0.19 4.23
C ASP A 22 -12.06 1.49 3.64
N GLY A 23 -11.96 1.67 2.32
CA GLY A 23 -12.55 2.81 1.63
C GLY A 23 -14.07 2.82 1.79
N GLN A 24 -14.62 3.81 2.52
CA GLN A 24 -16.07 4.01 2.58
C GLN A 24 -16.57 4.53 1.22
N ALA A 25 -17.33 3.72 0.50
CA ALA A 25 -18.07 4.16 -0.66
C ALA A 25 -19.33 4.96 -0.22
N SER A 26 -19.12 6.08 0.48
CA SER A 26 -20.23 6.96 0.88
C SER A 26 -21.03 7.46 -0.34
N ARG A 27 -20.39 7.52 -1.52
CA ARG A 27 -21.01 7.89 -2.81
C ARG A 27 -21.60 6.71 -3.58
N MET A 28 -21.39 5.46 -3.13
CA MET A 28 -21.89 4.23 -3.74
C MET A 28 -22.93 3.52 -2.84
N GLY A 29 -23.69 4.28 -2.04
CA GLY A 29 -24.75 3.71 -1.18
C GLY A 29 -24.25 2.90 0.03
N GLY A 30 -22.97 3.03 0.42
CA GLY A 30 -22.40 2.32 1.56
C GLY A 30 -21.84 0.93 1.21
N GLU A 31 -21.83 0.53 -0.06
CA GLU A 31 -21.22 -0.72 -0.52
C GLU A 31 -19.70 -0.75 -0.25
N ASP A 32 -19.15 -1.96 -0.21
CA ASP A 32 -17.71 -2.16 -0.04
C ASP A 32 -17.00 -1.86 -1.38
N LYS A 33 -16.21 -0.80 -1.40
CA LYS A 33 -15.57 -0.32 -2.62
C LYS A 33 -14.62 -1.36 -3.23
N GLY A 34 -13.88 -2.09 -2.40
CA GLY A 34 -12.96 -3.13 -2.89
C GLY A 34 -13.67 -4.31 -3.54
N LEU A 35 -14.96 -4.55 -3.21
CA LEU A 35 -15.77 -5.61 -3.77
C LEU A 35 -16.67 -5.15 -4.94
N ALA A 36 -16.70 -3.85 -5.25
CA ALA A 36 -17.39 -3.33 -6.43
C ALA A 36 -16.79 -3.91 -7.71
N LEU A 37 -17.65 -4.18 -8.71
CA LEU A 37 -17.27 -4.91 -9.92
C LEU A 37 -16.88 -3.95 -11.06
N LEU A 38 -15.70 -4.18 -11.61
CA LEU A 38 -15.23 -3.62 -12.87
C LEU A 38 -15.09 -4.75 -13.89
N GLY A 39 -15.87 -4.72 -14.96
CA GLY A 39 -15.85 -5.79 -15.96
C GLY A 39 -16.18 -7.18 -15.39
N GLY A 40 -17.05 -7.27 -14.36
CA GLY A 40 -17.43 -8.51 -13.70
C GLY A 40 -16.43 -9.06 -12.66
N LYS A 41 -15.34 -8.33 -12.36
CA LYS A 41 -14.30 -8.70 -11.40
C LYS A 41 -14.18 -7.64 -10.32
N ALA A 42 -14.03 -8.03 -9.04
CA ALA A 42 -13.92 -7.07 -7.95
C ALA A 42 -12.67 -6.17 -8.10
N LEU A 43 -12.78 -4.89 -7.72
CA LEU A 43 -11.67 -3.92 -7.80
C LEU A 43 -10.41 -4.42 -7.10
N ILE A 44 -10.56 -5.00 -5.92
CA ILE A 44 -9.41 -5.56 -5.20
C ILE A 44 -8.74 -6.70 -5.96
N ASP A 45 -9.48 -7.50 -6.73
CA ASP A 45 -8.90 -8.60 -7.51
C ASP A 45 -8.05 -8.07 -8.68
N HIS A 46 -8.44 -6.93 -9.28
CA HIS A 46 -7.60 -6.22 -10.24
C HIS A 46 -6.31 -5.72 -9.59
N VAL A 47 -6.40 -5.10 -8.41
CA VAL A 47 -5.22 -4.63 -7.67
C VAL A 47 -4.30 -5.79 -7.30
N ILE A 48 -4.85 -6.90 -6.79
CA ILE A 48 -4.09 -8.10 -6.44
C ILE A 48 -3.32 -8.65 -7.65
N ASP A 49 -3.96 -8.73 -8.83
CA ASP A 49 -3.29 -9.22 -10.04
C ASP A 49 -2.12 -8.35 -10.48
N ARG A 50 -2.22 -7.03 -10.30
CA ARG A 50 -1.15 -6.07 -10.60
C ARG A 50 0.00 -6.16 -9.60
N VAL A 51 -0.32 -6.36 -8.34
CA VAL A 51 0.66 -6.31 -7.23
C VAL A 51 1.34 -7.67 -7.01
N ARG A 52 0.61 -8.78 -7.12
CA ARG A 52 1.09 -10.14 -6.83
C ARG A 52 2.41 -10.52 -7.52
N PRO A 53 2.64 -10.22 -8.81
CA PRO A 53 3.92 -10.55 -9.46
C PRO A 53 5.12 -9.77 -8.93
N GLN A 54 4.88 -8.69 -8.17
CA GLN A 54 5.91 -7.74 -7.75
C GLN A 54 6.33 -7.92 -6.28
N VAL A 55 5.58 -8.73 -5.50
CA VAL A 55 5.78 -8.85 -4.05
C VAL A 55 5.80 -10.32 -3.63
N SER A 56 6.41 -10.59 -2.48
CA SER A 56 6.48 -11.96 -1.93
C SER A 56 5.28 -12.32 -1.05
N HIS A 57 4.53 -11.33 -0.57
CA HIS A 57 3.38 -11.55 0.30
C HIS A 57 2.38 -10.39 0.17
N ILE A 58 1.08 -10.71 0.29
CA ILE A 58 -0.02 -9.72 0.29
C ILE A 58 -0.75 -9.79 1.62
N VAL A 59 -0.95 -8.64 2.22
CA VAL A 59 -1.76 -8.43 3.42
C VAL A 59 -2.88 -7.46 3.07
N ILE A 60 -4.08 -7.71 3.58
CA ILE A 60 -5.24 -6.85 3.35
C ILE A 60 -5.73 -6.30 4.68
N SER A 61 -5.80 -4.97 4.79
CA SER A 61 -6.48 -4.29 5.89
C SER A 61 -7.90 -3.98 5.50
N THR A 62 -8.87 -4.50 6.27
CA THR A 62 -10.31 -4.28 6.03
C THR A 62 -11.09 -4.41 7.32
N ASN A 63 -12.13 -3.56 7.50
CA ASN A 63 -13.02 -3.59 8.67
C ASN A 63 -14.36 -4.28 8.37
N ARG A 64 -14.59 -4.70 7.12
CA ARG A 64 -15.86 -5.31 6.66
C ARG A 64 -15.60 -6.54 5.80
N ASN A 65 -16.64 -7.34 5.60
CA ASN A 65 -16.61 -8.47 4.68
C ASN A 65 -15.37 -9.36 4.83
N LEU A 66 -14.91 -9.56 6.07
CA LEU A 66 -13.67 -10.26 6.39
C LEU A 66 -13.56 -11.62 5.68
N GLU A 67 -14.66 -12.37 5.60
CA GLU A 67 -14.70 -13.67 4.92
C GLU A 67 -14.40 -13.56 3.42
N GLU A 68 -14.93 -12.51 2.76
CA GLU A 68 -14.68 -12.27 1.35
C GLU A 68 -13.21 -11.91 1.08
N TYR A 69 -12.61 -11.11 1.95
CA TYR A 69 -11.20 -10.76 1.83
C TYR A 69 -10.27 -11.92 2.23
N ALA A 70 -10.68 -12.77 3.18
CA ALA A 70 -9.92 -13.95 3.57
C ALA A 70 -9.78 -14.99 2.44
N ARG A 71 -10.70 -15.03 1.49
CA ARG A 71 -10.58 -15.86 0.28
C ARG A 71 -9.47 -15.40 -0.66
N ARG A 72 -9.04 -14.15 -0.58
CA ARG A 72 -8.04 -13.48 -1.43
C ARG A 72 -6.64 -13.47 -0.84
N SER A 73 -6.56 -13.38 0.48
CA SER A 73 -5.30 -13.43 1.21
C SER A 73 -5.48 -14.15 2.56
N PRO A 74 -4.56 -15.05 2.94
CA PRO A 74 -4.58 -15.68 4.26
C PRO A 74 -4.21 -14.70 5.39
N HIS A 75 -3.66 -13.54 5.06
CA HIS A 75 -3.29 -12.53 6.03
C HIS A 75 -4.16 -11.29 5.84
N ILE A 76 -5.17 -11.17 6.67
CA ILE A 76 -6.05 -10.02 6.75
C ILE A 76 -6.11 -9.52 8.20
N PHE A 77 -6.34 -8.22 8.39
CA PHE A 77 -6.62 -7.68 9.70
C PHE A 77 -7.59 -6.48 9.64
N PRO A 78 -8.48 -6.34 10.65
CA PRO A 78 -9.23 -5.12 10.85
C PRO A 78 -8.38 -4.09 11.61
N ASP A 79 -8.74 -2.83 11.50
CA ASP A 79 -8.15 -1.77 12.32
C ASP A 79 -8.35 -2.07 13.81
N ALA A 80 -7.28 -1.94 14.59
CA ALA A 80 -7.37 -2.05 16.03
C ALA A 80 -8.34 -0.97 16.58
N ARG A 81 -9.16 -1.33 17.58
CA ARG A 81 -10.26 -0.49 18.09
C ARG A 81 -9.84 0.94 18.42
N GLN A 82 -8.65 1.10 18.99
CA GLN A 82 -8.11 2.42 19.36
C GLN A 82 -7.73 3.29 18.17
N TRP A 83 -7.61 2.71 16.95
CA TRP A 83 -7.22 3.42 15.74
C TRP A 83 -8.35 3.60 14.73
N GLN A 84 -9.56 3.14 15.03
CA GLN A 84 -10.69 3.24 14.10
C GLN A 84 -11.02 4.70 13.78
N HIS A 85 -11.52 4.94 12.54
CA HIS A 85 -11.97 6.24 12.04
C HIS A 85 -10.88 7.27 11.68
N PHE A 86 -9.61 6.88 11.58
CA PHE A 86 -8.54 7.76 11.10
C PHE A 86 -8.15 7.46 9.63
N GLY A 87 -9.02 6.79 8.88
CA GLY A 87 -8.79 6.45 7.48
C GLY A 87 -7.54 5.58 7.29
N PRO A 88 -6.74 5.79 6.23
CA PRO A 88 -5.56 4.97 5.96
C PRO A 88 -4.54 4.88 7.10
N LEU A 89 -4.48 5.88 7.97
CA LEU A 89 -3.59 5.87 9.14
C LEU A 89 -4.01 4.83 10.19
N SER A 90 -5.31 4.47 10.27
CA SER A 90 -5.79 3.38 11.14
C SER A 90 -5.09 2.08 10.81
N ALA A 91 -5.07 1.72 9.51
CA ALA A 91 -4.40 0.53 9.03
C ALA A 91 -2.89 0.56 9.28
N LEU A 92 -2.21 1.71 9.07
CA LEU A 92 -0.78 1.85 9.31
C LEU A 92 -0.42 1.70 10.80
N CYS A 93 -1.22 2.28 11.70
CA CYS A 93 -1.03 2.12 13.14
C CYS A 93 -1.27 0.67 13.61
N THR A 94 -2.23 -0.02 13.02
CA THR A 94 -2.48 -1.44 13.29
C THR A 94 -1.33 -2.29 12.77
N ALA A 95 -0.90 -2.05 11.53
CA ALA A 95 0.22 -2.74 10.88
C ALA A 95 1.56 -2.55 11.63
N ALA A 96 1.72 -1.46 12.37
CA ALA A 96 2.92 -1.21 13.18
C ALA A 96 3.21 -2.31 14.21
N ASN A 97 2.18 -3.05 14.64
CA ASN A 97 2.28 -4.14 15.60
C ASN A 97 2.22 -5.54 14.95
N ASP A 98 2.16 -5.61 13.63
CA ASP A 98 2.12 -6.87 12.89
C ASP A 98 3.52 -7.45 12.75
N LEU A 99 3.75 -8.60 13.42
CA LEU A 99 5.06 -9.25 13.42
C LEU A 99 5.46 -9.80 12.05
N GLN A 100 4.52 -10.19 11.21
CA GLN A 100 4.82 -10.69 9.88
C GLN A 100 5.24 -9.55 8.96
N LEU A 101 4.54 -8.42 8.97
CA LEU A 101 4.92 -7.23 8.20
C LEU A 101 6.29 -6.70 8.60
N ALA A 102 6.65 -6.80 9.89
CA ALA A 102 7.97 -6.40 10.38
C ALA A 102 9.13 -7.22 9.79
N THR A 103 8.87 -8.38 9.19
CA THR A 103 9.90 -9.23 8.55
C THR A 103 10.22 -8.82 7.11
N ALA A 104 9.46 -7.89 6.52
CA ALA A 104 9.73 -7.40 5.18
C ALA A 104 10.89 -6.38 5.20
N ASP A 105 11.62 -6.30 4.08
CA ASP A 105 12.57 -5.21 3.86
C ASP A 105 11.82 -3.92 3.52
N TRP A 106 10.73 -4.05 2.75
CA TRP A 106 9.88 -2.95 2.29
C TRP A 106 8.42 -3.36 2.28
N LEU A 107 7.56 -2.37 2.49
CA LEU A 107 6.11 -2.48 2.29
C LEU A 107 5.68 -1.59 1.13
N LEU A 108 5.03 -2.20 0.14
CA LEU A 108 4.22 -1.49 -0.85
C LEU A 108 2.83 -1.31 -0.25
N VAL A 109 2.42 -0.09 0.03
CA VAL A 109 1.06 0.23 0.50
C VAL A 109 0.27 0.80 -0.66
N VAL A 110 -0.90 0.23 -0.95
CA VAL A 110 -1.78 0.65 -2.05
C VAL A 110 -3.24 0.57 -1.62
N PRO A 111 -4.13 1.42 -2.17
CA PRO A 111 -5.58 1.28 -1.97
C PRO A 111 -6.15 0.14 -2.85
N CYS A 112 -7.34 -0.36 -2.49
CA CYS A 112 -8.02 -1.45 -3.21
C CYS A 112 -8.79 -1.01 -4.47
N ASP A 113 -8.84 0.27 -4.77
CA ASP A 113 -9.69 0.90 -5.78
C ASP A 113 -8.93 1.50 -6.97
N MET A 114 -7.66 1.14 -7.12
CA MET A 114 -6.80 1.53 -8.24
C MET A 114 -6.45 0.33 -9.12
N PRO A 115 -7.36 -0.11 -10.01
CA PRO A 115 -7.22 -1.37 -10.76
C PRO A 115 -6.13 -1.35 -11.83
N TYR A 116 -5.63 -0.16 -12.19
CA TYR A 116 -4.68 0.03 -13.30
C TYR A 116 -3.22 0.21 -12.85
N LEU A 117 -2.89 -0.09 -11.58
CA LEU A 117 -1.52 0.03 -11.07
C LEU A 117 -0.48 -0.58 -12.02
N PRO A 118 0.67 0.10 -12.24
CA PRO A 118 1.69 -0.39 -13.18
C PRO A 118 2.34 -1.68 -12.69
N GLY A 119 2.63 -2.59 -13.63
CA GLY A 119 3.27 -3.88 -13.33
C GLY A 119 4.75 -3.77 -12.95
N ASP A 120 5.35 -2.57 -13.03
CA ASP A 120 6.74 -2.26 -12.67
C ASP A 120 6.85 -1.32 -11.45
N LEU A 121 5.75 -1.16 -10.68
CA LEU A 121 5.64 -0.22 -9.56
C LEU A 121 6.77 -0.44 -8.52
N VAL A 122 6.95 -1.66 -8.05
CA VAL A 122 8.00 -2.01 -7.08
C VAL A 122 9.39 -1.78 -7.68
N ALA A 123 9.63 -2.21 -8.91
CA ALA A 123 10.94 -2.07 -9.56
C ALA A 123 11.36 -0.60 -9.69
N ARG A 124 10.42 0.31 -9.94
CA ARG A 124 10.68 1.75 -9.97
C ARG A 124 11.02 2.29 -8.59
N PHE A 125 10.27 1.92 -7.56
CA PHE A 125 10.61 2.29 -6.18
C PHE A 125 11.99 1.76 -5.77
N GLU A 126 12.30 0.50 -6.06
CA GLU A 126 13.61 -0.08 -5.78
C GLU A 126 14.75 0.64 -6.48
N THR A 127 14.54 1.07 -7.73
CA THR A 127 15.55 1.82 -8.48
C THR A 127 15.91 3.13 -7.79
N VAL A 128 14.92 3.85 -7.28
CA VAL A 128 15.13 5.11 -6.54
C VAL A 128 15.72 4.83 -5.16
N SER A 129 15.24 3.80 -4.45
CA SER A 129 15.71 3.47 -3.10
C SER A 129 17.20 3.10 -3.07
N LYS A 130 17.70 2.40 -4.11
CA LYS A 130 19.13 2.09 -4.26
C LYS A 130 20.01 3.34 -4.40
N ARG A 131 19.45 4.42 -4.97
CA ARG A 131 20.15 5.71 -5.13
C ARG A 131 20.06 6.60 -3.89
N THR A 132 19.14 6.30 -2.99
CA THR A 132 18.85 7.09 -1.79
C THR A 132 18.73 6.20 -0.55
N PRO A 133 19.81 5.49 -0.15
CA PRO A 133 19.77 4.41 0.84
C PRO A 133 19.35 4.85 2.26
N LEU A 134 19.44 6.14 2.57
CA LEU A 134 19.02 6.71 3.86
C LEU A 134 17.53 7.11 3.87
N CYS A 135 16.82 7.01 2.74
CA CYS A 135 15.41 7.32 2.66
C CYS A 135 14.59 6.07 3.00
N ASN A 136 13.64 6.21 3.93
CA ASN A 136 12.83 5.11 4.43
C ASN A 136 11.39 5.13 3.89
N ALA A 137 11.03 6.13 3.10
CA ALA A 137 9.68 6.29 2.57
C ALA A 137 9.68 6.96 1.21
N TYR A 138 8.84 6.43 0.32
CA TYR A 138 8.58 6.96 -1.01
C TYR A 138 7.09 6.97 -1.28
N TYR A 139 6.66 7.86 -2.18
CA TYR A 139 5.27 7.92 -2.68
C TYR A 139 5.26 8.22 -4.18
N VAL A 140 4.13 8.00 -4.83
CA VAL A 140 3.99 8.24 -6.27
C VAL A 140 3.73 9.71 -6.56
N GLU A 141 4.44 10.26 -7.53
CA GLU A 141 4.22 11.57 -8.15
C GLU A 141 3.94 11.37 -9.65
N THR A 142 2.85 11.97 -10.14
CA THR A 142 2.54 12.06 -11.57
C THR A 142 2.58 13.52 -12.01
N PRO A 143 2.49 13.84 -13.32
CA PRO A 143 2.43 15.22 -13.79
C PRO A 143 1.25 16.02 -13.23
N ILE A 144 0.17 15.34 -12.82
CA ILE A 144 -1.08 15.97 -12.38
C ILE A 144 -1.16 16.03 -10.84
N THR A 145 -0.73 14.96 -10.13
CA THR A 145 -0.95 14.89 -8.68
C THR A 145 0.10 14.06 -7.95
N MET A 146 0.04 14.11 -6.63
CA MET A 146 0.83 13.30 -5.70
C MET A 146 -0.07 12.28 -5.00
N HIS A 147 0.20 10.99 -5.21
CA HIS A 147 -0.58 9.90 -4.63
C HIS A 147 0.05 9.42 -3.32
N TYR A 148 -0.29 10.09 -2.22
CA TYR A 148 0.23 9.77 -0.88
C TYR A 148 -0.30 8.45 -0.31
N ASN A 149 -1.35 7.87 -0.90
CA ASN A 149 -1.92 6.57 -0.56
C ASN A 149 -1.22 5.40 -1.28
N ILE A 150 -0.26 5.69 -2.17
CA ILE A 150 0.61 4.70 -2.78
C ILE A 150 2.02 4.96 -2.29
N MET A 151 2.48 4.08 -1.40
CA MET A 151 3.74 4.27 -0.66
C MET A 151 4.62 3.03 -0.76
N TYR A 152 5.92 3.27 -0.73
CA TYR A 152 6.94 2.23 -0.57
C TYR A 152 7.79 2.60 0.64
N ILE A 153 7.60 1.89 1.74
CA ILE A 153 8.10 2.30 3.05
C ILE A 153 8.84 1.16 3.76
N ARG A 154 9.81 1.52 4.59
CA ARG A 154 10.40 0.59 5.53
C ARG A 154 9.39 0.27 6.65
N PRO A 155 9.17 -1.02 7.02
CA PRO A 155 8.22 -1.37 8.09
C PRO A 155 8.45 -0.63 9.40
N GLN A 156 9.71 -0.34 9.73
CA GLN A 156 10.12 0.31 10.98
C GLN A 156 9.50 1.70 11.18
N ILE A 157 9.21 2.42 10.08
CA ILE A 157 8.62 3.76 10.20
C ILE A 157 7.14 3.73 10.57
N LEU A 158 6.45 2.58 10.46
CA LEU A 158 5.05 2.45 10.88
C LEU A 158 4.85 2.84 12.34
N GLN A 159 5.82 2.54 13.22
CA GLN A 159 5.76 2.92 14.63
C GLN A 159 5.59 4.44 14.84
N SER A 160 6.06 5.26 13.90
CA SER A 160 5.90 6.72 13.97
C SER A 160 4.48 7.20 13.69
N ALA A 161 3.63 6.37 13.08
CA ALA A 161 2.22 6.72 12.81
C ALA A 161 1.41 6.85 14.11
N ILE A 162 1.77 6.10 15.13
CA ILE A 162 1.09 6.09 16.44
C ILE A 162 1.20 7.45 17.14
N PRO A 163 2.40 7.96 17.49
CA PRO A 163 2.52 9.29 18.09
C PRO A 163 2.03 10.41 17.16
N TYR A 164 2.12 10.21 15.84
CA TYR A 164 1.59 11.15 14.88
C TYR A 164 0.07 11.34 15.04
N LEU A 165 -0.71 10.26 15.16
CA LEU A 165 -2.15 10.35 15.42
C LEU A 165 -2.46 10.99 16.78
N PHE A 166 -1.70 10.67 17.84
CA PHE A 166 -1.86 11.29 19.15
C PHE A 166 -1.60 12.79 19.15
N SER A 167 -0.79 13.31 18.23
CA SER A 167 -0.58 14.76 18.06
C SER A 167 -1.79 15.48 17.43
N GLY A 168 -2.87 14.76 17.07
CA GLY A 168 -4.06 15.31 16.44
C GLY A 168 -3.97 15.46 14.92
N MET A 169 -2.84 15.09 14.31
CA MET A 169 -2.66 15.12 12.85
C MET A 169 -3.22 13.86 12.20
N LYS A 170 -3.83 14.00 10.98
CA LYS A 170 -4.64 12.92 10.39
C LYS A 170 -4.38 12.66 8.90
N THR A 171 -3.35 13.26 8.28
CA THR A 171 -3.14 13.14 6.84
C THR A 171 -1.89 12.33 6.51
N LEU A 172 -1.98 11.43 5.53
CA LEU A 172 -0.82 10.69 5.01
C LEU A 172 0.26 11.64 4.50
N ARG A 173 -0.15 12.72 3.80
CA ARG A 173 0.79 13.74 3.30
C ARG A 173 1.70 14.26 4.39
N SER A 174 1.12 14.77 5.49
CA SER A 174 1.91 15.38 6.57
C SER A 174 2.75 14.34 7.31
N TRP A 175 2.22 13.10 7.48
CA TRP A 175 3.00 12.01 8.06
C TRP A 175 4.21 11.66 7.21
N LEU A 176 4.05 11.50 5.89
CA LEU A 176 5.14 11.22 4.96
C LEU A 176 6.16 12.37 4.92
N GLN A 177 5.71 13.63 5.04
CA GLN A 177 6.61 14.79 5.15
C GLN A 177 7.49 14.71 6.40
N GLN A 178 6.94 14.31 7.56
CA GLN A 178 7.73 14.08 8.78
C GLN A 178 8.75 12.95 8.61
N GLN A 179 8.42 11.92 7.81
CA GLN A 179 9.35 10.84 7.46
C GLN A 179 10.39 11.26 6.40
N ARG A 180 10.36 12.51 5.90
CA ARG A 180 11.20 13.00 4.80
C ARG A 180 11.06 12.12 3.56
N ALA A 181 9.85 11.61 3.32
CA ALA A 181 9.54 10.79 2.17
C ALA A 181 9.84 11.51 0.85
N ARG A 182 10.25 10.74 -0.17
CA ARG A 182 10.59 11.27 -1.50
C ARG A 182 9.60 10.81 -2.55
N PRO A 183 9.27 11.69 -3.53
CA PRO A 183 8.46 11.29 -4.66
C PRO A 183 9.25 10.36 -5.59
N VAL A 184 8.52 9.43 -6.21
CA VAL A 184 8.97 8.66 -7.37
C VAL A 184 8.05 8.99 -8.53
N ARG A 185 8.63 9.49 -9.63
CA ARG A 185 7.89 10.01 -10.77
C ARG A 185 7.42 8.91 -11.71
N PHE A 186 6.17 9.04 -12.11
CA PHE A 186 5.51 8.24 -13.14
C PHE A 186 4.91 9.20 -14.18
N GLU A 187 5.10 8.88 -15.46
CA GLU A 187 4.73 9.80 -16.55
C GLU A 187 3.24 9.75 -16.90
N PHE A 188 2.52 8.69 -16.54
CA PHE A 188 1.12 8.48 -16.89
C PHE A 188 0.23 8.39 -15.67
N ASP A 189 -0.65 9.38 -15.51
CA ASP A 189 -1.55 9.51 -14.36
C ASP A 189 -2.67 8.45 -14.34
N GLY A 190 -3.13 8.00 -15.50
CA GLY A 190 -4.22 7.03 -15.62
C GLY A 190 -3.96 5.68 -14.94
N HIS A 191 -2.69 5.32 -14.68
CA HIS A 191 -2.35 4.15 -13.89
C HIS A 191 -2.77 4.26 -12.41
N PHE A 192 -3.02 5.48 -11.94
CA PHE A 192 -3.31 5.80 -10.55
C PHE A 192 -4.72 6.39 -10.38
N ALA A 193 -5.58 6.19 -11.37
CA ALA A 193 -6.99 6.57 -11.29
C ALA A 193 -7.70 5.69 -10.23
N ASP A 194 -8.31 6.35 -9.26
CA ASP A 194 -9.20 5.72 -8.30
C ASP A 194 -10.64 5.72 -8.82
N LEU A 195 -11.28 4.56 -8.83
CA LEU A 195 -12.67 4.42 -9.29
C LEU A 195 -13.61 4.67 -8.11
N ASN A 196 -14.24 5.85 -8.10
CA ASN A 196 -15.02 6.36 -6.97
C ASN A 196 -16.54 6.27 -7.16
N THR A 197 -17.02 6.07 -8.38
CA THR A 197 -18.45 6.09 -8.73
C THR A 197 -18.86 4.87 -9.55
N GLN A 198 -20.17 4.57 -9.58
CA GLN A 198 -20.70 3.51 -10.46
C GLN A 198 -20.47 3.83 -11.95
N ILE A 199 -20.38 5.12 -12.32
CA ILE A 199 -20.10 5.54 -13.68
C ILE A 199 -18.67 5.14 -14.07
N ASP A 200 -17.69 5.37 -13.18
CA ASP A 200 -16.30 4.97 -13.42
C ASP A 200 -16.18 3.46 -13.68
N LEU A 201 -17.05 2.63 -13.06
CA LEU A 201 -17.07 1.19 -13.22
C LEU A 201 -17.73 0.71 -14.53
N GLN A 202 -18.52 1.54 -15.19
CA GLN A 202 -19.21 1.22 -16.45
C GLN A 202 -18.40 1.64 -17.69
N GLU A 203 -17.54 2.63 -17.55
CA GLU A 203 -16.74 3.19 -18.64
C GLU A 203 -15.33 2.57 -18.76
N GLY A 204 -14.90 1.76 -17.81
CA GLY A 204 -13.59 1.07 -17.78
C GLY A 204 -13.71 -0.39 -18.18
#